data_6cbcc50b597e81f70724c8f69e01587d
#
_entry.id   6cbcc50b597e81f70724c8f69e01587d
#
_cell.length_a   1.000
_cell.length_b   1.000
_cell.length_c   1.000
_cell.angle_alpha   90.00
_cell.angle_beta   90.00
_cell.angle_gamma   90.00
#
_symmetry.space_group_name_H-M   'P 1'
#
loop_
_entity.id
_entity.type
_entity.pdbx_description
1 polymer ?
#
loop_
_entity_poly.entity_id
_entity_poly.type
_entity_poly.pdbx_seq_one_letter_code
_entity_poly.pdbx_strand_id
1 'polypeptide(L)'
;MMNFKHEDLPYRTLTATDKKCMIPGILECTPDGRLTFGQVVELHESAATAERSWRLNEHKSNHHFDECCKEHNKYPNCNYQKAGYHEDKAEWYAYMAELRHKQHDAFMELLRN
;
A
#
# COMPACT_ATOMS: atom_id res chain seq x y z
N MET A 1 -13.14 1.90 -19.00
CA MET A 1 -12.81 2.38 -17.65
C MET A 1 -12.05 1.30 -16.90
N MET A 2 -10.97 1.68 -16.30
CA MET A 2 -10.18 0.77 -15.52
C MET A 2 -10.94 0.38 -14.24
N ASN A 3 -11.09 -0.91 -13.99
CA ASN A 3 -11.99 -1.41 -12.98
C ASN A 3 -11.27 -2.31 -11.98
N PHE A 4 -10.12 -1.87 -11.52
CA PHE A 4 -9.39 -2.58 -10.49
C PHE A 4 -9.27 -1.74 -9.23
N LYS A 5 -9.10 -2.41 -8.10
CA LYS A 5 -8.85 -1.79 -6.82
C LYS A 5 -7.41 -2.03 -6.45
N HIS A 6 -6.73 -1.00 -5.95
CA HIS A 6 -5.33 -1.15 -5.56
C HIS A 6 -5.14 -2.15 -4.41
N GLU A 7 -6.17 -2.41 -3.59
CA GLU A 7 -6.14 -3.45 -2.56
C GLU A 7 -6.00 -4.85 -3.12
N ASP A 8 -6.43 -5.06 -4.36
CA ASP A 8 -6.42 -6.37 -5.00
C ASP A 8 -5.08 -6.69 -5.67
N LEU A 9 -4.17 -5.71 -5.75
CA LEU A 9 -2.87 -5.92 -6.35
C LEU A 9 -1.95 -6.68 -5.41
N PRO A 10 -1.14 -7.61 -5.94
CA PRO A 10 -0.13 -8.26 -5.12
C PRO A 10 0.95 -7.27 -4.70
N TYR A 11 1.51 -7.46 -3.51
CA TYR A 11 2.62 -6.62 -3.04
C TYR A 11 3.96 -7.22 -3.44
N ARG A 12 4.16 -7.32 -4.75
CA ARG A 12 5.40 -7.74 -5.38
C ARG A 12 5.54 -6.98 -6.69
N THR A 13 6.76 -6.90 -7.18
CA THR A 13 7.01 -6.27 -8.48
C THR A 13 6.24 -7.03 -9.56
N LEU A 14 5.48 -6.31 -10.38
CA LEU A 14 4.70 -6.92 -11.44
C LEU A 14 5.59 -7.32 -12.61
N THR A 15 5.43 -8.56 -13.07
CA THR A 15 6.04 -9.02 -14.31
C THR A 15 5.21 -8.53 -15.50
N ALA A 16 5.71 -8.69 -16.73
CA ALA A 16 4.94 -8.36 -17.94
C ALA A 16 3.64 -9.16 -17.99
N THR A 17 3.66 -10.42 -17.55
CA THR A 17 2.45 -11.25 -17.50
C THR A 17 1.49 -10.73 -16.46
N ASP A 18 1.99 -10.37 -15.28
CA ASP A 18 1.16 -9.81 -14.22
C ASP A 18 0.48 -8.52 -14.67
N LYS A 19 1.19 -7.65 -15.37
CA LYS A 19 0.63 -6.40 -15.89
C LYS A 19 -0.58 -6.66 -16.77
N LYS A 20 -0.49 -7.66 -17.65
CA LYS A 20 -1.60 -8.04 -18.54
C LYS A 20 -2.76 -8.67 -17.78
N CYS A 21 -2.48 -9.49 -16.79
CA CYS A 21 -3.51 -10.20 -16.04
C CYS A 21 -4.19 -9.32 -14.99
N MET A 22 -3.43 -8.44 -14.35
CA MET A 22 -3.92 -7.62 -13.24
C MET A 22 -4.62 -6.34 -13.71
N ILE A 23 -4.21 -5.80 -14.86
CA ILE A 23 -4.76 -4.55 -15.40
C ILE A 23 -5.07 -4.72 -16.88
N PRO A 24 -5.96 -5.66 -17.25
CA PRO A 24 -6.20 -5.97 -18.66
C PRO A 24 -6.75 -4.78 -19.45
N GLY A 25 -7.63 -3.98 -18.85
CA GLY A 25 -8.23 -2.83 -19.52
C GLY A 25 -7.23 -1.74 -19.91
N ILE A 26 -6.07 -1.69 -19.25
CA ILE A 26 -5.02 -0.74 -19.60
C ILE A 26 -4.18 -1.24 -20.76
N LEU A 27 -3.77 -2.52 -20.71
CA LEU A 27 -2.80 -3.06 -21.65
C LEU A 27 -3.43 -3.56 -22.95
N GLU A 28 -4.68 -4.01 -22.88
CA GLU A 28 -5.40 -4.53 -24.06
C GLU A 28 -5.86 -3.44 -25.01
N CYS A 29 -6.02 -2.20 -24.53
CA CYS A 29 -6.47 -1.10 -25.38
C CYS A 29 -5.37 -0.49 -26.24
N THR A 30 -4.11 -0.90 -26.05
CA THR A 30 -2.98 -0.36 -26.80
C THR A 30 -2.28 -1.47 -27.57
N PRO A 31 -2.32 -1.45 -28.90
CA PRO A 31 -1.75 -2.53 -29.73
C PRO A 31 -0.27 -2.78 -29.50
N ASP A 32 0.49 -1.74 -29.16
CA ASP A 32 1.93 -1.82 -28.92
C ASP A 32 2.31 -1.85 -27.43
N GLY A 33 1.31 -1.99 -26.55
CA GLY A 33 1.53 -2.01 -25.10
C GLY A 33 1.77 -0.64 -24.47
N ARG A 34 1.61 0.44 -25.23
CA ARG A 34 1.72 1.79 -24.68
C ARG A 34 0.45 2.19 -23.98
N LEU A 35 0.59 3.07 -22.99
CA LEU A 35 -0.55 3.58 -22.26
C LEU A 35 -1.18 4.77 -22.99
N THR A 36 -2.51 4.84 -22.98
CA THR A 36 -3.23 6.02 -23.44
C THR A 36 -3.13 7.12 -22.39
N PHE A 37 -3.44 8.36 -22.78
CA PHE A 37 -3.46 9.49 -21.84
C PHE A 37 -4.40 9.23 -20.67
N GLY A 38 -5.61 8.71 -20.93
CA GLY A 38 -6.57 8.40 -19.88
C GLY A 38 -6.06 7.33 -18.92
N GLN A 39 -5.37 6.32 -19.43
CA GLN A 39 -4.78 5.27 -18.61
C GLN A 39 -3.66 5.82 -17.72
N VAL A 40 -2.84 6.73 -18.26
CA VAL A 40 -1.78 7.39 -17.48
C VAL A 40 -2.40 8.19 -16.33
N VAL A 41 -3.45 8.95 -16.59
CA VAL A 41 -4.16 9.72 -15.56
C VAL A 41 -4.70 8.78 -14.46
N GLU A 42 -5.36 7.69 -14.85
CA GLU A 42 -5.89 6.72 -13.88
C GLU A 42 -4.79 6.09 -13.04
N LEU A 43 -3.66 5.77 -13.64
CA LEU A 43 -2.52 5.20 -12.90
C LEU A 43 -1.94 6.20 -11.91
N HIS A 44 -1.83 7.46 -12.29
CA HIS A 44 -1.37 8.50 -11.36
C HIS A 44 -2.32 8.66 -10.18
N GLU A 45 -3.62 8.64 -10.42
CA GLU A 45 -4.63 8.71 -9.37
C GLU A 45 -4.55 7.50 -8.43
N SER A 46 -4.39 6.31 -8.98
CA SER A 46 -4.25 5.09 -8.20
C SER A 46 -2.97 5.08 -7.38
N ALA A 47 -1.87 5.54 -7.95
CA ALA A 47 -0.60 5.68 -7.25
C ALA A 47 -0.71 6.68 -6.10
N ALA A 48 -1.37 7.81 -6.32
CA ALA A 48 -1.58 8.82 -5.28
C ALA A 48 -2.45 8.27 -4.14
N THR A 49 -3.47 7.49 -4.46
CA THR A 49 -4.33 6.85 -3.46
C THR A 49 -3.55 5.84 -2.64
N ALA A 50 -2.72 5.03 -3.27
CA ALA A 50 -1.87 4.06 -2.58
C ALA A 50 -0.85 4.78 -1.68
N GLU A 51 -0.29 5.89 -2.12
CA GLU A 51 0.64 6.68 -1.32
C GLU A 51 -0.04 7.24 -0.07
N ARG A 52 -1.23 7.83 -0.22
CA ARG A 52 -1.97 8.35 0.94
C ARG A 52 -2.29 7.24 1.95
N SER A 53 -2.71 6.08 1.48
CA SER A 53 -3.00 4.94 2.33
C SER A 53 -1.74 4.43 3.04
N TRP A 54 -0.64 4.31 2.32
CA TRP A 54 0.65 3.91 2.87
C TRP A 54 1.09 4.86 3.98
N ARG A 55 1.05 6.16 3.72
CA ARG A 55 1.47 7.16 4.72
C ARG A 55 0.57 7.18 5.93
N LEU A 56 -0.73 7.02 5.75
CA LEU A 56 -1.67 6.95 6.86
C LEU A 56 -1.41 5.72 7.74
N ASN A 57 -1.18 4.57 7.13
CA ASN A 57 -0.88 3.34 7.88
C ASN A 57 0.45 3.45 8.62
N GLU A 58 1.45 4.07 8.01
CA GLU A 58 2.74 4.33 8.64
C GLU A 58 2.57 5.23 9.88
N HIS A 59 1.77 6.28 9.75
CA HIS A 59 1.46 7.18 10.87
C HIS A 59 0.75 6.42 12.00
N LYS A 60 -0.24 5.60 11.66
CA LYS A 60 -0.96 4.79 12.66
C LYS A 60 -0.05 3.79 13.35
N SER A 61 0.85 3.15 12.59
CA SER A 61 1.83 2.23 13.14
C SER A 61 2.72 2.93 14.17
N ASN A 62 3.23 4.11 13.82
CA ASN A 62 4.09 4.89 14.71
C ASN A 62 3.35 5.33 15.97
N HIS A 63 2.08 5.72 15.84
CA HIS A 63 1.25 6.09 16.99
C HIS A 63 1.11 4.93 17.96
N HIS A 64 0.78 3.73 17.48
CA HIS A 64 0.62 2.57 18.36
C HIS A 64 1.95 2.11 18.95
N PHE A 65 3.04 2.22 18.19
CA PHE A 65 4.36 1.95 18.73
C PHE A 65 4.70 2.88 19.90
N ASP A 66 4.43 4.18 19.74
CA ASP A 66 4.64 5.16 20.80
C ASP A 66 3.79 4.87 22.04
N GLU A 67 2.51 4.50 21.84
CA GLU A 67 1.63 4.13 22.95
C GLU A 67 2.10 2.87 23.67
N CYS A 68 2.63 1.90 22.93
CA CYS A 68 3.23 0.70 23.50
C CYS A 68 4.43 1.08 24.39
N CYS A 69 5.31 1.92 23.89
CA CYS A 69 6.49 2.39 24.63
C CYS A 69 6.08 3.17 25.90
N LYS A 70 5.08 4.03 25.79
CA LYS A 70 4.56 4.77 26.95
C LYS A 70 4.04 3.84 28.03
N GLU A 71 3.35 2.77 27.63
CA GLU A 71 2.84 1.80 28.60
C GLU A 71 3.98 1.05 29.30
N HIS A 72 4.98 0.60 28.55
CA HIS A 72 6.14 -0.05 29.15
C HIS A 72 6.92 0.87 30.10
N ASN A 73 6.95 2.16 29.83
CA ASN A 73 7.65 3.13 30.67
C ASN A 73 6.98 3.34 32.02
N LYS A 74 5.79 2.81 32.23
CA LYS A 74 5.09 2.84 33.54
C LYS A 74 5.52 1.72 34.48
N TYR A 75 6.49 0.90 34.08
CA TYR A 75 7.01 -0.18 34.90
C TYR A 75 7.37 0.33 36.31
N PRO A 76 7.02 -0.42 37.41
CA PRO A 76 6.40 -1.75 37.41
C PRO A 76 4.86 -1.78 37.26
N ASN A 77 4.20 -0.64 37.10
CA ASN A 77 2.75 -0.53 37.04
C ASN A 77 2.20 -0.51 35.61
N CYS A 78 2.95 -1.04 34.66
CA CYS A 78 2.50 -1.10 33.28
C CYS A 78 1.42 -2.15 33.06
N ASN A 79 0.49 -1.85 32.14
CA ASN A 79 -0.54 -2.79 31.71
C ASN A 79 -0.04 -3.55 30.47
N TYR A 80 0.39 -4.78 30.68
CA TYR A 80 0.96 -5.60 29.60
C TYR A 80 -0.05 -5.94 28.52
N GLN A 81 -1.33 -6.09 28.86
CA GLN A 81 -2.38 -6.34 27.86
C GLN A 81 -2.56 -5.13 26.95
N LYS A 82 -2.55 -3.94 27.52
CA LYS A 82 -2.66 -2.70 26.74
C LYS A 82 -1.42 -2.50 25.85
N ALA A 83 -0.23 -2.75 26.41
CA ALA A 83 1.01 -2.70 25.63
C ALA A 83 0.98 -3.69 24.48
N GLY A 84 0.55 -4.91 24.71
CA GLY A 84 0.41 -5.94 23.67
C GLY A 84 -0.59 -5.57 22.60
N TYR A 85 -1.71 -4.95 22.96
CA TYR A 85 -2.69 -4.44 22.01
C TYR A 85 -2.04 -3.44 21.05
N HIS A 86 -1.30 -2.46 21.61
CA HIS A 86 -0.64 -1.45 20.78
C HIS A 86 0.48 -2.05 19.94
N GLU A 87 1.22 -3.01 20.44
CA GLU A 87 2.25 -3.71 19.69
C GLU A 87 1.63 -4.42 18.48
N ASP A 88 0.54 -5.18 18.68
CA ASP A 88 -0.15 -5.88 17.61
C ASP A 88 -0.69 -4.90 16.55
N LYS A 89 -1.25 -3.78 16.99
CA LYS A 89 -1.75 -2.75 16.08
C LYS A 89 -0.62 -2.08 15.31
N ALA A 90 0.51 -1.81 15.96
CA ALA A 90 1.67 -1.24 15.30
C ALA A 90 2.17 -2.17 14.19
N GLU A 91 2.27 -3.47 14.48
CA GLU A 91 2.69 -4.47 13.50
C GLU A 91 1.70 -4.57 12.33
N TRP A 92 0.41 -4.58 12.63
CA TRP A 92 -0.64 -4.65 11.61
C TRP A 92 -0.55 -3.45 10.65
N TYR A 93 -0.48 -2.23 11.20
CA TYR A 93 -0.41 -1.04 10.37
C TYR A 93 0.92 -0.93 9.61
N ALA A 94 2.03 -1.41 10.19
CA ALA A 94 3.29 -1.50 9.49
C ALA A 94 3.20 -2.44 8.28
N TYR A 95 2.55 -3.59 8.45
CA TYR A 95 2.29 -4.53 7.36
C TYR A 95 1.44 -3.89 6.26
N MET A 96 0.35 -3.21 6.65
CA MET A 96 -0.52 -2.52 5.69
C MET A 96 0.20 -1.40 4.97
N ALA A 97 1.06 -0.66 5.67
CA ALA A 97 1.88 0.38 5.06
C ALA A 97 2.81 -0.21 4.00
N GLU A 98 3.46 -1.32 4.31
CA GLU A 98 4.34 -2.00 3.35
C GLU A 98 3.57 -2.48 2.12
N LEU A 99 2.40 -3.07 2.33
CA LEU A 99 1.53 -3.52 1.26
C LEU A 99 1.15 -2.36 0.32
N ARG A 100 0.70 -1.24 0.88
CA ARG A 100 0.32 -0.06 0.08
C ARG A 100 1.51 0.57 -0.63
N HIS A 101 2.68 0.56 0.02
CA HIS A 101 3.90 1.05 -0.61
C HIS A 101 4.27 0.21 -1.84
N LYS A 102 4.19 -1.10 -1.72
CA LYS A 102 4.45 -2.00 -2.87
C LYS A 102 3.44 -1.82 -3.99
N GLN A 103 2.17 -1.55 -3.66
CA GLN A 103 1.16 -1.23 -4.66
C GLN A 103 1.48 0.08 -5.39
N HIS A 104 1.89 1.10 -4.64
CA HIS A 104 2.34 2.36 -5.22
C HIS A 104 3.49 2.13 -6.20
N ASP A 105 4.50 1.37 -5.79
CA ASP A 105 5.65 1.08 -6.63
C ASP A 105 5.25 0.32 -7.91
N ALA A 106 4.29 -0.60 -7.80
CA ALA A 106 3.77 -1.32 -8.95
C ALA A 106 3.09 -0.38 -9.95
N PHE A 107 2.28 0.57 -9.48
CA PHE A 107 1.68 1.59 -10.35
C PHE A 107 2.74 2.47 -11.01
N MET A 108 3.73 2.90 -10.25
CA MET A 108 4.81 3.73 -10.78
C MET A 108 5.65 2.98 -11.81
N GLU A 109 5.85 1.69 -11.62
CA GLU A 109 6.53 0.87 -12.62
C GLU A 109 5.76 0.81 -13.94
N LEU A 110 4.43 0.66 -13.87
CA LEU A 110 3.59 0.70 -15.07
C LEU A 110 3.70 2.04 -15.79
N LEU A 111 3.81 3.13 -15.04
CA LEU A 111 3.95 4.46 -15.62
C LEU A 111 5.30 4.69 -16.33
N ARG A 112 6.35 3.95 -15.92
CA ARG A 112 7.67 4.06 -16.57
C ARG A 112 7.74 3.34 -17.90
N ASN A 113 6.85 2.42 -18.14
CA ASN A 113 6.82 1.67 -19.38
C ASN A 113 5.92 2.39 -20.41
#